data_77a6774f5966afe0a30302a0b2c021b1
#
_entry.id   77a6774f5966afe0a30302a0b2c021b1
#
_cell.length_a   1.000
_cell.length_b   1.000
_cell.length_c   1.000
_cell.angle_alpha   90.00
_cell.angle_beta   90.00
_cell.angle_gamma   90.00
#
_symmetry.space_group_name_H-M   'P 1'
#
loop_
_entity.id
_entity.type
_entity.pdbx_description
1 polymer ?
#
loop_
_entity_poly.entity_id
_entity_poly.type
_entity_poly.pdbx_seq_one_letter_code
_entity_poly.pdbx_strand_id
1 'polypeptide(L)'
;MEPLPPLLLELCEAVLDQGGRAFLVGGWVRDLEMRRQQGLAGFPAAGEFDLEVYGLPADRLATLLGRFGEVKLVGQSFAVYKLVPRHAAGSGAAPAVDVSLPRRDTKVAPGHRGFEVQGDPSLSQQDATRRRDFTVNAMMFDPLEGKTIDLWGGRDDLSARLLRAVDPSTFIEDSLRVLRAVQFSARLDFAVEPATVELCRGIDLSDLPAERIWGEIEKLLLKAGRPSIGLDWASRLGVVDKLFPELKMLQGCPQEPEWHPEGDVWVHTLLAVDQAKREIDGLPIEKALTVMLAVICHDFGKPSTTALVDGRIRSYEHEEAGVLPARAFLDRMNIRTLHGYDVREQVVQLVAHHLTPSHYFKNRDNVGDGAFRRLARRLEPDLLYRVSRADCLGRTGDFSTEAQEWFIGRVRDLSVQSRPPAPILMGRHLLEMGLPPGPAIGRITRAIYELQLDGRIRNLEEARREARRLLNEDEVNTS
;
A
#
# COMPACT_ATOMS: atom_id res chain seq x y z
N MET A 1 4.15 -4.37 32.86
CA MET A 1 2.86 -3.89 32.29
C MET A 1 2.99 -2.41 32.08
N GLU A 2 2.93 -1.93 30.86
CA GLU A 2 2.84 -0.49 30.66
C GLU A 2 1.45 -0.03 31.08
N PRO A 3 1.31 0.87 32.07
CA PRO A 3 0.04 1.47 32.43
C PRO A 3 -0.47 2.36 31.30
N LEU A 4 -1.76 2.73 31.35
CA LEU A 4 -2.25 3.82 30.50
C LEU A 4 -1.42 5.08 30.76
N PRO A 5 -1.14 5.91 29.72
CA PRO A 5 -0.42 7.15 29.91
C PRO A 5 -1.09 8.00 31.00
N PRO A 6 -0.34 8.51 32.00
CA PRO A 6 -0.91 9.35 33.06
C PRO A 6 -1.74 10.52 32.54
N LEU A 7 -1.26 11.17 31.49
CA LEU A 7 -2.00 12.24 30.79
C LEU A 7 -3.41 11.85 30.37
N LEU A 8 -3.59 10.61 29.90
CA LEU A 8 -4.90 10.13 29.46
C LEU A 8 -5.87 9.99 30.63
N LEU A 9 -5.38 9.50 31.76
CA LEU A 9 -6.18 9.39 33.01
C LEU A 9 -6.51 10.78 33.56
N GLU A 10 -5.54 11.68 33.67
CA GLU A 10 -5.73 13.07 34.08
C GLU A 10 -6.76 13.81 33.21
N LEU A 11 -6.71 13.55 31.89
CA LEU A 11 -7.68 14.12 30.96
C LEU A 11 -9.10 13.56 31.21
N CYS A 12 -9.22 12.25 31.44
CA CYS A 12 -10.52 11.63 31.74
C CYS A 12 -11.09 12.11 33.09
N GLU A 13 -10.25 12.28 34.10
CA GLU A 13 -10.63 12.85 35.42
C GLU A 13 -11.11 14.30 35.24
N ALA A 14 -10.37 15.12 34.50
CA ALA A 14 -10.74 16.51 34.24
C ALA A 14 -12.07 16.64 33.44
N VAL A 15 -12.37 15.70 32.55
CA VAL A 15 -13.66 15.62 31.87
C VAL A 15 -14.77 15.26 32.87
N LEU A 16 -14.51 14.31 33.77
CA LEU A 16 -15.45 13.89 34.79
C LEU A 16 -15.79 15.04 35.76
N ASP A 17 -14.80 15.80 36.20
CA ASP A 17 -14.95 16.99 37.10
C ASP A 17 -15.82 18.08 36.48
N GLN A 18 -15.90 18.14 35.15
CA GLN A 18 -16.79 19.03 34.40
C GLN A 18 -18.18 18.46 34.12
N GLY A 19 -18.48 17.28 34.67
CA GLY A 19 -19.76 16.56 34.51
C GLY A 19 -19.87 15.73 33.22
N GLY A 20 -18.78 15.53 32.48
CA GLY A 20 -18.72 14.66 31.30
C GLY A 20 -18.20 13.27 31.58
N ARG A 21 -18.12 12.44 30.55
CA ARG A 21 -17.48 11.11 30.57
C ARG A 21 -16.65 10.92 29.28
N ALA A 22 -15.47 10.35 29.41
CA ALA A 22 -14.58 10.09 28.30
C ALA A 22 -14.30 8.61 28.14
N PHE A 23 -14.36 8.10 26.93
CA PHE A 23 -14.13 6.69 26.61
C PHE A 23 -13.11 6.56 25.49
N LEU A 24 -12.17 5.63 25.64
CA LEU A 24 -11.38 5.18 24.50
C LEU A 24 -12.26 4.37 23.55
N VAL A 25 -12.02 4.53 22.25
CA VAL A 25 -12.84 3.94 21.19
C VAL A 25 -12.00 3.40 20.05
N GLY A 26 -12.63 2.62 19.16
CA GLY A 26 -12.03 2.20 17.89
C GLY A 26 -11.02 1.06 18.01
N GLY A 27 -9.97 1.13 17.18
CA GLY A 27 -9.01 0.04 17.01
C GLY A 27 -8.25 -0.34 18.26
N TRP A 28 -7.93 0.62 19.12
CA TRP A 28 -7.22 0.38 20.37
C TRP A 28 -8.03 -0.50 21.33
N VAL A 29 -9.35 -0.28 21.44
CA VAL A 29 -10.22 -1.08 22.30
C VAL A 29 -10.35 -2.52 21.78
N ARG A 30 -10.50 -2.67 20.47
CA ARG A 30 -10.48 -3.99 19.82
C ARG A 30 -9.17 -4.73 20.14
N ASP A 31 -8.04 -4.08 19.98
CA ASP A 31 -6.72 -4.68 20.17
C ASP A 31 -6.49 -5.03 21.66
N LEU A 32 -7.03 -4.23 22.59
CA LEU A 32 -7.09 -4.56 24.03
C LEU A 32 -7.90 -5.85 24.28
N GLU A 33 -9.10 -5.96 23.73
CA GLU A 33 -9.93 -7.14 23.91
C GLU A 33 -9.33 -8.39 23.26
N MET A 34 -8.71 -8.27 22.09
CA MET A 34 -7.96 -9.37 21.46
C MET A 34 -6.84 -9.87 22.38
N ARG A 35 -6.05 -8.96 22.99
CA ARG A 35 -5.01 -9.33 23.95
C ARG A 35 -5.59 -10.05 25.18
N ARG A 36 -6.71 -9.55 25.74
CA ARG A 36 -7.39 -10.17 26.88
C ARG A 36 -7.86 -11.60 26.57
N GLN A 37 -8.44 -11.81 25.38
CA GLN A 37 -8.85 -13.15 24.92
C GLN A 37 -7.68 -14.11 24.75
N GLN A 38 -6.50 -13.59 24.40
CA GLN A 38 -5.25 -14.36 24.32
C GLN A 38 -4.59 -14.60 25.68
N GLY A 39 -5.17 -14.13 26.79
CA GLY A 39 -4.57 -14.21 28.12
C GLY A 39 -3.35 -13.32 28.31
N LEU A 40 -3.12 -12.35 27.41
CA LEU A 40 -2.01 -11.42 27.49
C LEU A 40 -2.34 -10.27 28.45
N ALA A 41 -1.50 -10.09 29.46
CA ALA A 41 -1.63 -9.00 30.41
C ALA A 41 -1.18 -7.65 29.79
N GLY A 42 -1.76 -6.55 30.30
CA GLY A 42 -1.38 -5.18 29.94
C GLY A 42 -2.16 -4.61 28.76
N PHE A 43 -1.88 -3.34 28.48
CA PHE A 43 -2.50 -2.59 27.40
C PHE A 43 -1.77 -2.81 26.06
N PRO A 44 -2.43 -2.57 24.90
CA PRO A 44 -1.73 -2.46 23.62
C PRO A 44 -0.60 -1.43 23.69
N ALA A 45 0.42 -1.59 22.86
CA ALA A 45 1.48 -0.58 22.75
C ALA A 45 0.90 0.81 22.51
N ALA A 46 1.54 1.85 23.07
CA ALA A 46 1.12 3.23 22.86
C ALA A 46 1.11 3.55 21.37
N GLY A 47 -0.08 3.82 20.83
CA GLY A 47 -0.34 4.24 19.47
C GLY A 47 -1.17 5.53 19.48
N GLU A 48 -1.94 5.75 18.45
CA GLU A 48 -2.95 6.82 18.43
C GLU A 48 -4.10 6.42 19.36
N PHE A 49 -4.45 7.32 20.29
CA PHE A 49 -5.61 7.16 21.17
C PHE A 49 -6.77 7.98 20.63
N ASP A 50 -7.88 7.31 20.35
CA ASP A 50 -9.14 7.95 20.02
C ASP A 50 -10.01 8.04 21.28
N LEU A 51 -10.28 9.26 21.74
CA LEU A 51 -11.10 9.53 22.91
C LEU A 51 -12.44 10.16 22.49
N GLU A 52 -13.55 9.60 22.87
CA GLU A 52 -14.89 10.15 22.63
C GLU A 52 -15.46 10.69 23.94
N VAL A 53 -15.84 11.99 23.96
CA VAL A 53 -16.26 12.72 25.19
C VAL A 53 -17.73 13.05 25.14
N TYR A 54 -18.47 12.59 26.13
CA TYR A 54 -19.91 12.76 26.31
C TYR A 54 -20.19 13.82 27.39
N GLY A 55 -21.33 14.49 27.29
CA GLY A 55 -21.83 15.43 28.31
C GLY A 55 -21.19 16.81 28.32
N LEU A 56 -20.12 17.07 27.53
CA LEU A 56 -19.48 18.36 27.45
C LEU A 56 -19.71 19.02 26.09
N PRO A 57 -20.20 20.28 26.04
CA PRO A 57 -20.24 21.08 24.81
C PRO A 57 -18.86 21.32 24.21
N ALA A 58 -18.81 21.52 22.89
CA ALA A 58 -17.56 21.65 22.12
C ALA A 58 -16.62 22.77 22.62
N ASP A 59 -17.18 23.92 22.99
CA ASP A 59 -16.44 25.07 23.51
C ASP A 59 -15.80 24.81 24.87
N ARG A 60 -16.54 24.13 25.77
CA ARG A 60 -16.01 23.70 27.08
C ARG A 60 -14.94 22.65 26.92
N LEU A 61 -15.15 21.66 26.02
CA LEU A 61 -14.16 20.63 25.74
C LEU A 61 -12.87 21.27 25.19
N ALA A 62 -12.96 22.14 24.20
CA ALA A 62 -11.78 22.82 23.63
C ALA A 62 -11.00 23.61 24.71
N THR A 63 -11.71 24.32 25.59
CA THR A 63 -11.10 25.07 26.71
C THR A 63 -10.39 24.11 27.69
N LEU A 64 -11.01 22.98 28.01
CA LEU A 64 -10.42 21.95 28.89
C LEU A 64 -9.15 21.37 28.29
N LEU A 65 -9.19 20.93 27.01
CA LEU A 65 -8.05 20.37 26.31
C LEU A 65 -6.85 21.33 26.24
N GLY A 66 -7.09 22.63 26.12
CA GLY A 66 -6.05 23.66 26.10
C GLY A 66 -5.20 23.73 27.38
N ARG A 67 -5.63 23.12 28.49
CA ARG A 67 -4.84 23.01 29.73
C ARG A 67 -3.74 21.96 29.61
N PHE A 68 -3.96 20.91 28.78
CA PHE A 68 -3.09 19.75 28.61
C PHE A 68 -2.08 19.90 27.47
N GLY A 69 -2.36 20.74 26.48
CA GLY A 69 -1.46 20.88 25.34
C GLY A 69 -1.92 21.85 24.27
N GLU A 70 -1.28 21.75 23.11
CA GLU A 70 -1.72 22.43 21.90
C GLU A 70 -2.91 21.67 21.30
N VAL A 71 -3.99 22.38 21.03
CA VAL A 71 -5.23 21.81 20.46
C VAL A 71 -5.35 22.24 19.01
N LYS A 72 -5.32 21.28 18.09
CA LYS A 72 -5.55 21.53 16.67
C LYS A 72 -6.90 20.97 16.27
N LEU A 73 -7.78 21.80 15.72
CA LEU A 73 -9.05 21.33 15.15
C LEU A 73 -8.75 20.67 13.80
N VAL A 74 -9.04 19.38 13.70
CA VAL A 74 -8.85 18.60 12.49
C VAL A 74 -10.21 18.37 11.83
N GLY A 75 -10.43 19.05 10.67
CA GLY A 75 -11.68 18.98 9.93
C GLY A 75 -12.75 19.95 10.40
N GLN A 76 -13.12 20.93 9.55
CA GLN A 76 -14.12 21.95 9.88
C GLN A 76 -15.52 21.37 10.17
N SER A 77 -15.82 20.17 9.68
CA SER A 77 -17.12 19.51 9.82
C SER A 77 -17.23 18.49 10.96
N PHE A 78 -16.11 18.09 11.62
CA PHE A 78 -16.11 16.89 12.46
C PHE A 78 -15.80 17.11 13.93
N ALA A 79 -15.54 18.31 14.40
CA ALA A 79 -15.17 18.60 15.81
C ALA A 79 -14.22 17.55 16.43
N VAL A 80 -13.18 17.15 15.67
CA VAL A 80 -12.10 16.30 16.17
C VAL A 80 -10.96 17.22 16.57
N TYR A 81 -10.57 17.15 17.83
CA TYR A 81 -9.47 17.90 18.40
C TYR A 81 -8.23 16.99 18.48
N LYS A 82 -7.16 17.35 17.80
CA LYS A 82 -5.87 16.70 18.01
C LYS A 82 -5.14 17.40 19.13
N LEU A 83 -5.05 16.74 20.27
CA LEU A 83 -4.30 17.21 21.42
C LEU A 83 -2.84 16.76 21.28
N VAL A 84 -1.94 17.74 21.15
CA VAL A 84 -0.49 17.54 21.23
C VAL A 84 -0.04 17.97 22.63
N PRO A 85 0.36 17.03 23.50
CA PRO A 85 0.71 17.33 24.88
C PRO A 85 1.89 18.31 24.97
N ARG A 86 1.89 19.19 25.98
CA ARG A 86 3.07 19.99 26.31
C ARG A 86 4.15 19.06 26.85
N HIS A 87 5.36 19.12 26.30
CA HIS A 87 6.49 18.33 26.79
C HIS A 87 6.77 18.70 28.26
N ALA A 88 6.64 17.73 29.16
CA ALA A 88 7.28 17.81 30.44
C ALA A 88 8.80 17.58 30.23
N ALA A 89 9.64 18.46 30.73
CA ALA A 89 11.08 18.35 30.62
C ALA A 89 11.51 17.00 31.26
N GLY A 90 12.02 16.05 30.43
CA GLY A 90 12.58 14.78 30.90
C GLY A 90 11.75 13.51 30.64
N SER A 91 10.54 13.60 30.10
CA SER A 91 9.78 12.44 29.67
C SER A 91 9.76 12.32 28.14
N GLY A 92 9.85 11.09 27.61
CA GLY A 92 9.67 10.84 26.18
C GLY A 92 8.37 11.46 25.67
N ALA A 93 8.30 11.78 24.37
CA ALA A 93 7.13 12.44 23.77
C ALA A 93 5.84 11.67 24.12
N ALA A 94 4.92 12.29 24.85
CA ALA A 94 3.61 11.70 25.11
C ALA A 94 2.86 11.56 23.76
N PRO A 95 2.15 10.46 23.54
CA PRO A 95 1.43 10.24 22.29
C PRO A 95 0.34 11.32 22.10
N ALA A 96 0.10 11.70 20.85
CA ALA A 96 -1.02 12.55 20.53
C ALA A 96 -2.34 11.82 20.82
N VAL A 97 -3.36 12.58 21.27
CA VAL A 97 -4.69 12.04 21.55
C VAL A 97 -5.68 12.73 20.61
N ASP A 98 -6.42 11.95 19.83
CA ASP A 98 -7.51 12.47 19.04
C ASP A 98 -8.78 12.44 19.88
N VAL A 99 -9.35 13.61 20.15
CA VAL A 99 -10.51 13.78 21.02
C VAL A 99 -11.70 14.22 20.18
N SER A 100 -12.80 13.48 20.25
CA SER A 100 -14.02 13.78 19.51
C SER A 100 -15.24 13.84 20.41
N LEU A 101 -16.28 14.54 19.94
CA LEU A 101 -17.62 14.42 20.48
C LEU A 101 -18.39 13.27 19.78
N PRO A 102 -19.34 12.62 20.45
CA PRO A 102 -20.36 11.85 19.76
C PRO A 102 -21.03 12.68 18.69
N ARG A 103 -21.33 12.09 17.54
CA ARG A 103 -21.86 12.84 16.42
C ARG A 103 -23.09 12.20 15.81
N ARG A 104 -23.97 13.02 15.25
CA ARG A 104 -25.02 12.60 14.33
C ARG A 104 -24.52 12.83 12.90
N ASP A 105 -24.57 11.79 12.11
CA ASP A 105 -24.30 11.88 10.68
C ASP A 105 -25.68 11.91 9.98
N THR A 106 -26.08 13.07 9.45
CA THR A 106 -27.36 13.21 8.74
C THR A 106 -27.06 13.24 7.24
N LYS A 107 -27.64 12.26 6.52
CA LYS A 107 -27.48 12.22 5.05
C LYS A 107 -28.36 13.26 4.40
N VAL A 108 -27.74 14.32 3.86
CA VAL A 108 -28.42 15.46 3.21
C VAL A 108 -28.35 15.42 1.68
N ALA A 109 -27.46 14.57 1.12
CA ALA A 109 -27.32 14.37 -0.31
C ALA A 109 -26.78 12.97 -0.64
N PRO A 110 -26.90 12.47 -1.88
CA PRO A 110 -26.27 11.24 -2.31
C PRO A 110 -24.73 11.33 -2.24
N GLY A 111 -24.07 10.18 -1.99
CA GLY A 111 -22.62 10.04 -2.00
C GLY A 111 -21.94 10.36 -0.67
N HIS A 112 -20.65 10.11 -0.61
CA HIS A 112 -19.83 10.23 0.60
C HIS A 112 -19.65 11.67 1.14
N ARG A 113 -19.92 12.71 0.33
CA ARG A 113 -19.92 14.12 0.74
C ARG A 113 -21.27 14.63 1.20
N GLY A 114 -22.32 13.79 1.08
CA GLY A 114 -23.69 14.14 1.39
C GLY A 114 -24.04 14.05 2.87
N PHE A 115 -23.08 14.10 3.79
CA PHE A 115 -23.34 14.07 5.22
C PHE A 115 -23.14 15.45 5.85
N GLU A 116 -24.14 15.89 6.58
CA GLU A 116 -24.00 16.94 7.58
C GLU A 116 -23.68 16.26 8.92
N VAL A 117 -22.50 16.57 9.45
CA VAL A 117 -21.99 15.95 10.68
C VAL A 117 -22.09 16.98 11.79
N GLN A 118 -22.86 16.67 12.82
CA GLN A 118 -23.01 17.54 13.98
C GLN A 118 -22.59 16.78 15.25
N GLY A 119 -21.65 17.39 16.00
CA GLY A 119 -21.30 16.91 17.34
C GLY A 119 -22.49 17.08 18.29
N ASP A 120 -22.88 16.00 18.94
CA ASP A 120 -23.98 15.99 19.91
C ASP A 120 -23.51 15.27 21.19
N PRO A 121 -23.01 16.02 22.19
CA PRO A 121 -22.51 15.42 23.44
C PRO A 121 -23.60 14.75 24.28
N SER A 122 -24.88 14.92 23.94
CA SER A 122 -26.02 14.33 24.64
C SER A 122 -26.44 12.96 24.07
N LEU A 123 -25.83 12.51 22.96
CA LEU A 123 -26.11 11.20 22.39
C LEU A 123 -25.88 10.09 23.40
N SER A 124 -26.76 9.06 23.33
CA SER A 124 -26.50 7.82 24.06
C SER A 124 -25.28 7.09 23.47
N GLN A 125 -24.57 6.31 24.28
CA GLN A 125 -23.48 5.47 23.82
C GLN A 125 -23.94 4.51 22.71
N GLN A 126 -25.17 4.03 22.80
CA GLN A 126 -25.75 3.13 21.80
C GLN A 126 -25.94 3.83 20.46
N ASP A 127 -26.49 5.04 20.43
CA ASP A 127 -26.67 5.80 19.19
C ASP A 127 -25.33 6.25 18.58
N ALA A 128 -24.38 6.65 19.40
CA ALA A 128 -23.06 7.05 18.96
C ALA A 128 -22.28 5.90 18.31
N THR A 129 -22.39 4.69 18.89
CA THR A 129 -21.66 3.50 18.39
C THR A 129 -22.39 2.79 17.24
N ARG A 130 -23.72 2.96 17.12
CA ARG A 130 -24.54 2.38 16.04
C ARG A 130 -24.04 2.72 14.64
N ARG A 131 -23.50 3.91 14.46
CA ARG A 131 -22.97 4.40 13.17
C ARG A 131 -21.58 3.85 12.81
N ARG A 132 -20.94 3.07 13.71
CA ARG A 132 -19.63 2.47 13.41
C ARG A 132 -19.76 1.37 12.37
N ASP A 133 -18.63 0.98 11.78
CA ASP A 133 -18.59 -0.01 10.71
C ASP A 133 -18.89 -1.43 11.22
N PHE A 134 -18.06 -1.94 12.13
CA PHE A 134 -18.12 -3.32 12.60
C PHE A 134 -18.23 -3.38 14.12
N THR A 135 -18.94 -4.40 14.63
CA THR A 135 -19.13 -4.68 16.05
C THR A 135 -17.80 -4.68 16.82
N VAL A 136 -16.77 -5.30 16.25
CA VAL A 136 -15.42 -5.36 16.83
C VAL A 136 -14.75 -4.00 17.00
N ASN A 137 -15.18 -2.99 16.25
CA ASN A 137 -14.69 -1.61 16.35
C ASN A 137 -15.66 -0.67 17.09
N ALA A 138 -16.82 -1.20 17.53
CA ALA A 138 -17.88 -0.43 18.20
C ALA A 138 -17.80 -0.49 19.73
N MET A 139 -16.87 -1.24 20.27
CA MET A 139 -16.61 -1.29 21.71
C MET A 139 -15.97 0.00 22.21
N MET A 140 -16.25 0.32 23.47
CA MET A 140 -15.71 1.47 24.18
C MET A 140 -14.99 1.00 25.45
N PHE A 141 -13.98 1.70 25.90
CA PHE A 141 -13.28 1.41 27.14
C PHE A 141 -13.30 2.63 28.05
N ASP A 142 -13.75 2.45 29.30
CA ASP A 142 -13.71 3.45 30.34
C ASP A 142 -12.35 3.38 31.05
N PRO A 143 -11.47 4.41 30.89
CA PRO A 143 -10.14 4.38 31.49
C PRO A 143 -10.18 4.50 33.03
N LEU A 144 -11.19 5.15 33.60
CA LEU A 144 -11.31 5.34 35.05
C LEU A 144 -11.88 4.12 35.76
N GLU A 145 -12.81 3.41 35.13
CA GLU A 145 -13.38 2.17 35.69
C GLU A 145 -12.61 0.90 35.26
N GLY A 146 -11.73 1.00 34.26
CA GLY A 146 -11.00 -0.15 33.68
C GLY A 146 -11.90 -1.15 32.96
N LYS A 147 -13.10 -0.75 32.53
CA LYS A 147 -14.13 -1.61 31.96
C LYS A 147 -14.34 -1.35 30.48
N THR A 148 -14.55 -2.42 29.73
CA THR A 148 -15.01 -2.34 28.34
C THR A 148 -16.53 -2.43 28.27
N ILE A 149 -17.13 -1.50 27.53
CA ILE A 149 -18.56 -1.44 27.23
C ILE A 149 -18.73 -2.00 25.82
N ASP A 150 -19.52 -3.07 25.71
CA ASP A 150 -19.82 -3.75 24.45
C ASP A 150 -21.34 -3.81 24.28
N LEU A 151 -21.88 -2.96 23.43
CA LEU A 151 -23.31 -2.83 23.19
C LEU A 151 -23.80 -3.64 21.98
N TRP A 152 -22.87 -4.20 21.20
CA TRP A 152 -23.17 -4.81 19.90
C TRP A 152 -22.59 -6.23 19.73
N GLY A 153 -22.08 -6.83 20.82
CA GLY A 153 -21.52 -8.18 20.77
C GLY A 153 -20.16 -8.29 20.11
N GLY A 154 -19.36 -7.20 20.14
CA GLY A 154 -18.03 -7.15 19.52
C GLY A 154 -17.06 -8.16 20.12
N ARG A 155 -17.16 -8.52 21.42
CA ARG A 155 -16.34 -9.55 22.05
C ARG A 155 -16.61 -10.94 21.51
N ASP A 156 -17.88 -11.25 21.27
CA ASP A 156 -18.28 -12.55 20.71
C ASP A 156 -17.80 -12.67 19.27
N ASP A 157 -17.95 -11.59 18.48
CA ASP A 157 -17.45 -11.54 17.11
C ASP A 157 -15.92 -11.58 17.04
N LEU A 158 -15.19 -10.98 18.00
CA LEU A 158 -13.74 -11.15 18.13
C LEU A 158 -13.35 -12.61 18.36
N SER A 159 -14.06 -13.28 19.29
CA SER A 159 -13.83 -14.70 19.61
C SER A 159 -14.13 -15.59 18.42
N ALA A 160 -15.16 -15.26 17.65
CA ALA A 160 -15.55 -15.95 16.42
C ALA A 160 -14.69 -15.58 15.21
N ARG A 161 -13.80 -14.59 15.33
CA ARG A 161 -12.99 -14.02 14.23
C ARG A 161 -13.87 -13.54 13.07
N LEU A 162 -14.86 -12.73 13.38
CA LEU A 162 -15.92 -12.34 12.45
C LEU A 162 -16.05 -10.81 12.35
N LEU A 163 -16.18 -10.31 11.13
CA LEU A 163 -16.55 -8.93 10.84
C LEU A 163 -18.04 -8.86 10.57
N ARG A 164 -18.79 -8.29 11.50
CA ARG A 164 -20.24 -8.06 11.41
C ARG A 164 -20.52 -6.58 11.40
N ALA A 165 -21.36 -6.10 10.48
CA ALA A 165 -21.87 -4.74 10.47
C ALA A 165 -22.63 -4.45 11.77
N VAL A 166 -22.39 -3.27 12.38
CA VAL A 166 -23.08 -2.88 13.63
C VAL A 166 -24.59 -2.77 13.39
N ASP A 167 -24.98 -2.01 12.38
CA ASP A 167 -26.36 -1.80 12.00
C ASP A 167 -26.47 -1.73 10.47
N PRO A 168 -27.29 -2.58 9.83
CA PRO A 168 -27.42 -2.61 8.38
C PRO A 168 -27.86 -1.27 7.78
N SER A 169 -28.74 -0.54 8.46
CA SER A 169 -29.28 0.73 7.95
C SER A 169 -28.24 1.84 7.89
N THR A 170 -27.39 1.93 8.91
CA THR A 170 -26.29 2.90 8.94
C THR A 170 -25.08 2.44 8.15
N PHE A 171 -24.86 1.13 8.02
CA PHE A 171 -23.73 0.58 7.30
C PHE A 171 -23.73 0.97 5.82
N ILE A 172 -24.89 0.94 5.18
CA ILE A 172 -25.05 1.29 3.75
C ILE A 172 -24.84 2.78 3.44
N GLU A 173 -24.80 3.63 4.46
CA GLU A 173 -24.63 5.07 4.28
C GLU A 173 -23.21 5.46 3.84
N ASP A 174 -22.18 4.70 4.23
CA ASP A 174 -20.78 4.94 3.82
C ASP A 174 -20.25 3.74 3.04
N SER A 175 -20.23 3.87 1.70
CA SER A 175 -19.75 2.86 0.76
C SER A 175 -18.29 2.43 1.02
N LEU A 176 -17.46 3.28 1.67
CA LEU A 176 -16.09 2.93 2.06
C LEU A 176 -16.02 1.74 3.01
N ARG A 177 -17.08 1.48 3.79
CA ARG A 177 -17.11 0.35 4.74
C ARG A 177 -16.92 -1.00 4.07
N VAL A 178 -17.28 -1.11 2.78
CA VAL A 178 -17.02 -2.32 1.98
C VAL A 178 -15.50 -2.53 1.81
N LEU A 179 -14.75 -1.48 1.47
CA LEU A 179 -13.29 -1.57 1.37
C LEU A 179 -12.63 -1.76 2.75
N ARG A 180 -13.24 -1.20 3.80
CA ARG A 180 -12.79 -1.44 5.18
C ARG A 180 -13.00 -2.91 5.57
N ALA A 181 -14.08 -3.58 5.14
CA ALA A 181 -14.23 -5.02 5.32
C ALA A 181 -13.08 -5.79 4.66
N VAL A 182 -12.72 -5.44 3.43
CA VAL A 182 -11.60 -6.02 2.69
C VAL A 182 -10.28 -5.92 3.48
N GLN A 183 -9.92 -4.71 3.94
CA GLN A 183 -8.63 -4.55 4.62
C GLN A 183 -8.63 -5.12 6.03
N PHE A 184 -9.75 -5.06 6.77
CA PHE A 184 -9.82 -5.64 8.11
C PHE A 184 -9.83 -7.17 8.09
N SER A 185 -10.49 -7.80 7.10
CA SER A 185 -10.46 -9.25 6.96
C SER A 185 -9.01 -9.78 6.86
N ALA A 186 -8.16 -9.11 6.08
CA ALA A 186 -6.76 -9.50 5.93
C ALA A 186 -5.89 -9.12 7.14
N ARG A 187 -6.12 -7.94 7.73
CA ARG A 187 -5.30 -7.47 8.86
C ARG A 187 -5.56 -8.24 10.15
N LEU A 188 -6.80 -8.67 10.36
CA LEU A 188 -7.22 -9.40 11.55
C LEU A 188 -7.28 -10.91 11.29
N ASP A 189 -7.20 -11.34 10.04
CA ASP A 189 -7.46 -12.71 9.60
C ASP A 189 -8.86 -13.19 10.03
N PHE A 190 -9.89 -12.36 9.70
CA PHE A 190 -11.28 -12.58 10.06
C PHE A 190 -12.14 -12.85 8.83
N ALA A 191 -13.16 -13.70 9.00
CA ALA A 191 -14.21 -13.86 8.01
C ALA A 191 -15.19 -12.68 8.07
N VAL A 192 -15.90 -12.43 6.96
CA VAL A 192 -17.03 -11.47 6.95
C VAL A 192 -18.32 -12.25 7.16
N GLU A 193 -19.16 -11.77 8.05
CA GLU A 193 -20.44 -12.40 8.40
C GLU A 193 -21.36 -12.44 7.16
N PRO A 194 -22.12 -13.56 6.93
CA PRO A 194 -22.89 -13.76 5.69
C PRO A 194 -23.88 -12.64 5.37
N ALA A 195 -24.63 -12.12 6.36
CA ALA A 195 -25.56 -11.01 6.11
C ALA A 195 -24.79 -9.71 5.76
N THR A 196 -23.63 -9.49 6.35
CA THR A 196 -22.72 -8.39 6.01
C THR A 196 -22.14 -8.53 4.59
N VAL A 197 -21.86 -9.76 4.12
CA VAL A 197 -21.47 -10.03 2.73
C VAL A 197 -22.54 -9.58 1.75
N GLU A 198 -23.78 -10.00 1.98
CA GLU A 198 -24.90 -9.62 1.11
C GLU A 198 -25.14 -8.10 1.12
N LEU A 199 -25.00 -7.48 2.28
CA LEU A 199 -25.08 -6.03 2.43
C LEU A 199 -24.01 -5.32 1.58
N CYS A 200 -22.76 -5.75 1.67
CA CYS A 200 -21.62 -5.20 0.90
C CYS A 200 -21.82 -5.36 -0.62
N ARG A 201 -22.33 -6.51 -1.06
CA ARG A 201 -22.62 -6.76 -2.48
C ARG A 201 -23.67 -5.80 -3.04
N GLY A 202 -24.64 -5.40 -2.21
CA GLY A 202 -25.71 -4.47 -2.59
C GLY A 202 -25.30 -3.00 -2.68
N ILE A 203 -24.15 -2.61 -2.08
CA ILE A 203 -23.71 -1.22 -2.02
C ILE A 203 -23.05 -0.81 -3.36
N ASP A 204 -23.47 0.33 -3.92
CA ASP A 204 -22.79 0.97 -5.03
C ASP A 204 -21.48 1.62 -4.54
N LEU A 205 -20.38 1.40 -5.29
CA LEU A 205 -19.05 1.93 -4.98
C LEU A 205 -18.62 3.04 -5.96
N SER A 206 -19.47 3.43 -6.89
CA SER A 206 -19.15 4.41 -7.94
C SER A 206 -18.93 5.83 -7.41
N ASP A 207 -19.41 6.12 -6.20
CA ASP A 207 -19.27 7.41 -5.51
C ASP A 207 -17.95 7.56 -4.75
N LEU A 208 -17.14 6.49 -4.65
CA LEU A 208 -15.89 6.51 -3.90
C LEU A 208 -14.79 7.27 -4.65
N PRO A 209 -14.18 8.31 -4.03
CA PRO A 209 -13.01 8.94 -4.60
C PRO A 209 -11.80 8.00 -4.65
N ALA A 210 -10.97 8.16 -5.66
CA ALA A 210 -9.76 7.38 -5.86
C ALA A 210 -8.85 7.35 -4.62
N GLU A 211 -8.71 8.47 -3.94
CA GLU A 211 -7.84 8.60 -2.74
C GLU A 211 -8.38 7.77 -1.55
N ARG A 212 -9.70 7.66 -1.41
CA ARG A 212 -10.31 6.83 -0.36
C ARG A 212 -10.15 5.35 -0.68
N ILE A 213 -10.33 4.97 -1.95
CA ILE A 213 -10.08 3.59 -2.42
C ILE A 213 -8.62 3.23 -2.15
N TRP A 214 -7.71 4.08 -2.61
CA TRP A 214 -6.27 3.88 -2.41
C TRP A 214 -5.91 3.74 -0.94
N GLY A 215 -6.42 4.62 -0.07
CA GLY A 215 -6.10 4.56 1.37
C GLY A 215 -6.48 3.23 2.06
N GLU A 216 -7.52 2.53 1.61
CA GLU A 216 -7.85 1.19 2.15
C GLU A 216 -7.02 0.09 1.50
N ILE A 217 -6.72 0.20 0.19
CA ILE A 217 -5.81 -0.74 -0.51
C ILE A 217 -4.38 -0.62 0.03
N GLU A 218 -3.87 0.58 0.27
CA GLU A 218 -2.56 0.79 0.89
C GLU A 218 -2.45 0.10 2.26
N LYS A 219 -3.48 0.27 3.11
CA LYS A 219 -3.53 -0.41 4.42
C LYS A 219 -3.56 -1.92 4.27
N LEU A 220 -4.30 -2.45 3.29
CA LEU A 220 -4.30 -3.87 2.97
C LEU A 220 -2.90 -4.36 2.63
N LEU A 221 -2.23 -3.71 1.68
CA LEU A 221 -0.94 -4.15 1.16
C LEU A 221 0.19 -4.03 2.19
N LEU A 222 0.20 -2.95 2.99
CA LEU A 222 1.28 -2.69 3.93
C LEU A 222 1.05 -3.29 5.32
N LYS A 223 -0.20 -3.34 5.81
CA LYS A 223 -0.50 -3.70 7.21
C LYS A 223 -1.01 -5.12 7.40
N ALA A 224 -1.50 -5.79 6.35
CA ALA A 224 -1.90 -7.19 6.45
C ALA A 224 -0.67 -8.12 6.40
N GLY A 225 -0.69 -9.18 7.20
CA GLY A 225 0.31 -10.24 7.12
C GLY A 225 0.15 -11.11 5.85
N ARG A 226 -1.10 -11.28 5.41
CA ARG A 226 -1.50 -12.01 4.19
C ARG A 226 -2.50 -11.19 3.40
N PRO A 227 -2.03 -10.31 2.49
CA PRO A 227 -2.91 -9.47 1.68
C PRO A 227 -3.85 -10.27 0.76
N SER A 228 -3.49 -11.51 0.39
CA SER A 228 -4.34 -12.42 -0.39
C SER A 228 -5.73 -12.61 0.21
N ILE A 229 -5.84 -12.68 1.53
CA ILE A 229 -7.12 -12.81 2.25
C ILE A 229 -8.05 -11.63 1.90
N GLY A 230 -7.52 -10.41 1.91
CA GLY A 230 -8.31 -9.22 1.57
C GLY A 230 -8.68 -9.16 0.09
N LEU A 231 -7.78 -9.54 -0.81
CA LEU A 231 -8.07 -9.62 -2.24
C LEU A 231 -9.15 -10.66 -2.54
N ASP A 232 -9.12 -11.83 -1.89
CA ASP A 232 -10.16 -12.84 -2.00
C ASP A 232 -11.51 -12.30 -1.47
N TRP A 233 -11.52 -11.62 -0.33
CA TRP A 233 -12.71 -10.94 0.17
C TRP A 233 -13.16 -9.80 -0.75
N ALA A 234 -12.25 -9.06 -1.39
CA ALA A 234 -12.63 -8.05 -2.38
C ALA A 234 -13.42 -8.67 -3.54
N SER A 235 -13.03 -9.87 -3.98
CA SER A 235 -13.82 -10.63 -4.97
C SER A 235 -15.18 -11.05 -4.43
N ARG A 236 -15.23 -11.66 -3.25
CA ARG A 236 -16.47 -12.16 -2.63
C ARG A 236 -17.48 -11.05 -2.29
N LEU A 237 -16.99 -9.85 -1.95
CA LEU A 237 -17.82 -8.68 -1.64
C LEU A 237 -18.21 -7.87 -2.89
N GLY A 238 -17.81 -8.30 -4.08
CA GLY A 238 -18.13 -7.64 -5.35
C GLY A 238 -17.29 -6.38 -5.63
N VAL A 239 -16.23 -6.12 -4.86
CA VAL A 239 -15.33 -4.97 -5.06
C VAL A 239 -14.54 -5.13 -6.36
N VAL A 240 -14.02 -6.34 -6.61
CA VAL A 240 -13.28 -6.64 -7.85
C VAL A 240 -14.15 -6.38 -9.08
N ASP A 241 -15.39 -6.84 -9.07
CA ASP A 241 -16.31 -6.66 -10.19
C ASP A 241 -16.67 -5.19 -10.46
N LYS A 242 -16.76 -4.38 -9.40
CA LYS A 242 -17.20 -2.98 -9.48
C LYS A 242 -16.07 -2.00 -9.74
N LEU A 243 -14.87 -2.25 -9.17
CA LEU A 243 -13.78 -1.28 -9.17
C LEU A 243 -12.55 -1.71 -9.97
N PHE A 244 -12.29 -3.01 -10.11
CA PHE A 244 -11.01 -3.51 -10.62
C PHE A 244 -11.19 -4.54 -11.75
N PRO A 245 -11.64 -4.11 -12.95
CA PRO A 245 -11.88 -5.00 -14.07
C PRO A 245 -10.63 -5.80 -14.48
N GLU A 246 -9.44 -5.25 -14.30
CA GLU A 246 -8.17 -5.95 -14.58
C GLU A 246 -7.99 -7.18 -13.69
N LEU A 247 -8.30 -7.06 -12.39
CA LEU A 247 -8.30 -8.19 -11.47
C LEU A 247 -9.41 -9.21 -11.80
N LYS A 248 -10.58 -8.71 -12.24
CA LYS A 248 -11.68 -9.58 -12.64
C LYS A 248 -11.30 -10.49 -13.81
N MET A 249 -10.55 -9.98 -14.76
CA MET A 249 -10.10 -10.73 -15.93
C MET A 249 -9.14 -11.87 -15.61
N LEU A 250 -8.48 -11.85 -14.44
CA LEU A 250 -7.59 -12.93 -14.01
C LEU A 250 -8.37 -14.18 -13.55
N GLN A 251 -9.62 -13.98 -13.10
CA GLN A 251 -10.46 -15.06 -12.60
C GLN A 251 -10.89 -15.96 -13.76
N GLY A 252 -10.57 -17.26 -13.63
CA GLY A 252 -10.83 -18.25 -14.69
C GLY A 252 -9.88 -18.17 -15.89
N CYS A 253 -8.89 -17.27 -15.90
CA CYS A 253 -7.85 -17.26 -16.93
C CYS A 253 -6.93 -18.48 -16.75
N PRO A 254 -6.94 -19.47 -17.69
CA PRO A 254 -6.22 -20.70 -17.49
C PRO A 254 -4.70 -20.54 -17.66
N GLN A 255 -3.95 -21.41 -16.99
CA GLN A 255 -2.49 -21.51 -17.09
C GLN A 255 -2.05 -22.95 -17.35
N GLU A 256 -0.82 -23.14 -17.83
CA GLU A 256 -0.25 -24.46 -18.02
C GLU A 256 -0.06 -25.16 -16.66
N PRO A 257 -0.74 -26.30 -16.39
CA PRO A 257 -0.70 -26.94 -15.06
C PRO A 257 0.70 -27.45 -14.66
N GLU A 258 1.58 -27.71 -15.62
CA GLU A 258 2.98 -28.09 -15.35
C GLU A 258 3.76 -26.96 -14.66
N TRP A 259 3.43 -25.70 -14.98
CA TRP A 259 4.11 -24.51 -14.46
C TRP A 259 3.30 -23.79 -13.38
N HIS A 260 1.99 -24.02 -13.33
CA HIS A 260 1.05 -23.38 -12.41
C HIS A 260 0.05 -24.40 -11.85
N PRO A 261 0.52 -25.35 -11.03
CA PRO A 261 -0.36 -26.37 -10.45
C PRO A 261 -1.38 -25.79 -9.46
N GLU A 262 -1.18 -24.54 -9.01
CA GLU A 262 -2.10 -23.80 -8.15
C GLU A 262 -3.45 -23.44 -8.81
N GLY A 263 -3.51 -23.39 -10.17
CA GLY A 263 -4.75 -23.14 -10.90
C GLY A 263 -4.68 -21.94 -11.85
N ASP A 264 -5.71 -21.10 -11.84
CA ASP A 264 -5.83 -19.94 -12.72
C ASP A 264 -4.93 -18.76 -12.30
N VAL A 265 -4.88 -17.72 -13.15
CA VAL A 265 -4.03 -16.54 -12.90
C VAL A 265 -4.42 -15.80 -11.62
N TRP A 266 -5.71 -15.81 -11.26
CA TRP A 266 -6.17 -15.19 -10.02
C TRP A 266 -5.58 -15.87 -8.77
N VAL A 267 -5.67 -17.20 -8.71
CA VAL A 267 -5.10 -17.98 -7.59
C VAL A 267 -3.60 -17.75 -7.48
N HIS A 268 -2.89 -17.79 -8.63
CA HIS A 268 -1.47 -17.49 -8.69
C HIS A 268 -1.16 -16.09 -8.14
N THR A 269 -1.90 -15.07 -8.59
CA THR A 269 -1.72 -13.68 -8.13
C THR A 269 -1.89 -13.55 -6.61
N LEU A 270 -2.90 -14.21 -6.02
CA LEU A 270 -3.11 -14.22 -4.58
C LEU A 270 -1.90 -14.78 -3.82
N LEU A 271 -1.35 -15.91 -4.29
CA LEU A 271 -0.18 -16.53 -3.68
C LEU A 271 1.08 -15.68 -3.85
N ALA A 272 1.28 -15.12 -5.03
CA ALA A 272 2.42 -14.25 -5.33
C ALA A 272 2.41 -12.98 -4.48
N VAL A 273 1.24 -12.39 -4.22
CA VAL A 273 1.11 -11.19 -3.36
C VAL A 273 1.49 -11.48 -1.91
N ASP A 274 1.17 -12.66 -1.38
CA ASP A 274 1.61 -13.07 -0.04
C ASP A 274 3.15 -13.29 0.02
N GLN A 275 3.77 -13.76 -1.07
CA GLN A 275 5.23 -13.82 -1.16
C GLN A 275 5.84 -12.42 -1.26
N ALA A 276 5.26 -11.54 -2.09
CA ALA A 276 5.70 -10.14 -2.20
C ALA A 276 5.70 -9.44 -0.84
N LYS A 277 4.70 -9.72 0.01
CA LYS A 277 4.64 -9.19 1.37
C LYS A 277 5.87 -9.52 2.22
N ARG A 278 6.51 -10.66 1.99
CA ARG A 278 7.76 -11.05 2.67
C ARG A 278 8.99 -10.38 2.06
N GLU A 279 8.93 -10.04 0.77
CA GLU A 279 10.03 -9.42 0.04
C GLU A 279 10.18 -7.91 0.29
N ILE A 280 9.17 -7.25 0.86
CA ILE A 280 9.19 -5.79 1.09
C ILE A 280 9.75 -5.35 2.43
N ASP A 281 10.12 -6.28 3.30
CA ASP A 281 10.66 -5.94 4.62
C ASP A 281 11.92 -5.08 4.51
N GLY A 282 12.00 -4.03 5.33
CA GLY A 282 13.09 -3.06 5.33
C GLY A 282 13.12 -2.07 4.15
N LEU A 283 12.18 -2.14 3.20
CA LEU A 283 12.09 -1.16 2.13
C LEU A 283 11.41 0.15 2.59
N PRO A 284 11.80 1.31 2.03
CA PRO A 284 10.99 2.52 2.11
C PRO A 284 9.58 2.27 1.57
N ILE A 285 8.60 2.99 2.11
CA ILE A 285 7.16 2.74 1.85
C ILE A 285 6.81 2.81 0.36
N GLU A 286 7.37 3.77 -0.38
CA GLU A 286 7.17 3.93 -1.81
C GLU A 286 7.69 2.73 -2.62
N LYS A 287 8.81 2.14 -2.22
CA LYS A 287 9.39 0.96 -2.87
C LYS A 287 8.64 -0.32 -2.48
N ALA A 288 8.24 -0.44 -1.22
CA ALA A 288 7.41 -1.53 -0.75
C ALA A 288 6.08 -1.59 -1.53
N LEU A 289 5.40 -0.45 -1.69
CA LEU A 289 4.19 -0.33 -2.49
C LEU A 289 4.44 -0.64 -3.97
N THR A 290 5.57 -0.20 -4.52
CA THR A 290 5.94 -0.50 -5.91
C THR A 290 6.04 -2.01 -6.15
N VAL A 291 6.72 -2.76 -5.26
CA VAL A 291 6.80 -4.23 -5.38
C VAL A 291 5.42 -4.87 -5.24
N MET A 292 4.64 -4.50 -4.24
CA MET A 292 3.29 -5.06 -4.02
C MET A 292 2.38 -4.84 -5.23
N LEU A 293 2.35 -3.61 -5.77
CA LEU A 293 1.55 -3.26 -6.94
C LEU A 293 2.06 -3.94 -8.20
N ALA A 294 3.37 -4.05 -8.39
CA ALA A 294 3.93 -4.75 -9.53
C ALA A 294 3.56 -6.24 -9.53
N VAL A 295 3.59 -6.89 -8.36
CA VAL A 295 3.16 -8.30 -8.24
C VAL A 295 1.66 -8.46 -8.46
N ILE A 296 0.81 -7.51 -8.02
CA ILE A 296 -0.61 -7.54 -8.36
C ILE A 296 -0.82 -7.47 -9.88
N CYS A 297 -0.03 -6.67 -10.58
CA CYS A 297 -0.24 -6.36 -11.99
C CYS A 297 0.56 -7.24 -12.96
N HIS A 298 1.53 -8.06 -12.49
CA HIS A 298 2.52 -8.71 -13.36
C HIS A 298 1.90 -9.56 -14.48
N ASP A 299 0.79 -10.19 -14.20
CA ASP A 299 0.08 -11.09 -15.10
C ASP A 299 -1.17 -10.49 -15.77
N PHE A 300 -1.38 -9.18 -15.69
CA PHE A 300 -2.55 -8.52 -16.31
C PHE A 300 -2.62 -8.67 -17.83
N GLY A 301 -1.53 -9.05 -18.48
CA GLY A 301 -1.53 -9.34 -19.90
C GLY A 301 -2.01 -10.74 -20.26
N LYS A 302 -1.97 -11.71 -19.35
CA LYS A 302 -2.35 -13.11 -19.64
C LYS A 302 -3.76 -13.26 -20.20
N PRO A 303 -4.80 -12.59 -19.68
CA PRO A 303 -6.15 -12.72 -20.24
C PRO A 303 -6.27 -12.42 -21.75
N SER A 304 -5.46 -11.52 -22.28
CA SER A 304 -5.48 -11.14 -23.70
C SER A 304 -4.52 -11.96 -24.57
N THR A 305 -3.57 -12.68 -23.98
CA THR A 305 -2.52 -13.40 -24.73
C THR A 305 -2.57 -14.91 -24.56
N THR A 306 -3.41 -15.41 -23.64
CA THR A 306 -3.52 -16.85 -23.38
C THR A 306 -4.20 -17.57 -24.52
N ALA A 307 -3.55 -18.58 -25.05
CA ALA A 307 -4.05 -19.44 -26.13
C ALA A 307 -3.55 -20.88 -25.96
N LEU A 308 -4.29 -21.81 -26.56
CA LEU A 308 -3.83 -23.21 -26.70
C LEU A 308 -2.91 -23.29 -27.93
N VAL A 309 -1.63 -23.56 -27.72
CA VAL A 309 -0.63 -23.70 -28.79
C VAL A 309 0.06 -25.05 -28.62
N ASP A 310 0.00 -25.90 -29.65
CA ASP A 310 0.58 -27.24 -29.66
C ASP A 310 0.17 -28.09 -28.45
N GLY A 311 -1.12 -28.02 -28.07
CA GLY A 311 -1.69 -28.77 -26.96
C GLY A 311 -1.30 -28.29 -25.56
N ARG A 312 -0.64 -27.12 -25.45
CA ARG A 312 -0.26 -26.47 -24.19
C ARG A 312 -0.83 -25.07 -24.09
N ILE A 313 -1.13 -24.64 -22.87
CA ILE A 313 -1.57 -23.27 -22.59
C ILE A 313 -0.35 -22.35 -22.59
N ARG A 314 -0.38 -21.31 -23.44
CA ARG A 314 0.70 -20.34 -23.60
C ARG A 314 0.16 -18.92 -23.52
N SER A 315 0.95 -18.03 -22.93
CA SER A 315 0.67 -16.59 -22.82
C SER A 315 1.89 -15.81 -23.29
N TYR A 316 2.15 -15.85 -24.60
CA TYR A 316 3.32 -15.16 -25.17
C TYR A 316 3.16 -13.63 -25.05
N GLU A 317 4.27 -12.94 -24.72
CA GLU A 317 4.34 -11.48 -24.64
C GLU A 317 3.34 -10.87 -23.65
N HIS A 318 2.91 -11.65 -22.64
CA HIS A 318 1.97 -11.13 -21.64
C HIS A 318 2.58 -10.01 -20.78
N GLU A 319 3.90 -9.97 -20.63
CA GLU A 319 4.62 -8.91 -19.92
C GLU A 319 4.38 -7.55 -20.60
N GLU A 320 4.48 -7.52 -21.92
CA GLU A 320 4.29 -6.30 -22.70
C GLU A 320 2.80 -5.93 -22.80
N ALA A 321 1.95 -6.94 -23.02
CA ALA A 321 0.49 -6.78 -23.04
C ALA A 321 -0.07 -6.29 -21.69
N GLY A 322 0.58 -6.61 -20.57
CA GLY A 322 0.20 -6.19 -19.22
C GLY A 322 0.46 -4.71 -18.90
N VAL A 323 1.29 -4.02 -19.68
CA VAL A 323 1.69 -2.61 -19.45
C VAL A 323 0.48 -1.66 -19.42
N LEU A 324 -0.38 -1.73 -20.42
CA LEU A 324 -1.56 -0.84 -20.50
C LEU A 324 -2.58 -1.11 -19.39
N PRO A 325 -2.98 -2.36 -19.12
CA PRO A 325 -3.85 -2.68 -17.98
C PRO A 325 -3.27 -2.25 -16.64
N ALA A 326 -1.96 -2.47 -16.39
CA ALA A 326 -1.31 -2.04 -15.17
C ALA A 326 -1.37 -0.51 -14.99
N ARG A 327 -1.12 0.23 -16.05
CA ARG A 327 -1.23 1.71 -16.05
C ARG A 327 -2.67 2.15 -15.74
N ALA A 328 -3.67 1.54 -16.37
CA ALA A 328 -5.09 1.86 -16.15
C ALA A 328 -5.52 1.57 -14.70
N PHE A 329 -5.07 0.45 -14.14
CA PHE A 329 -5.31 0.08 -12.74
C PHE A 329 -4.75 1.13 -11.76
N LEU A 330 -3.51 1.57 -11.96
CA LEU A 330 -2.86 2.59 -11.12
C LEU A 330 -3.52 3.97 -11.28
N ASP A 331 -3.83 4.37 -12.52
CA ASP A 331 -4.47 5.66 -12.81
C ASP A 331 -5.88 5.75 -12.20
N ARG A 332 -6.63 4.64 -12.11
CA ARG A 332 -7.94 4.58 -11.44
C ARG A 332 -7.87 4.91 -9.95
N MET A 333 -6.77 4.55 -9.29
CA MET A 333 -6.50 4.88 -7.89
C MET A 333 -5.69 6.18 -7.73
N ASN A 334 -5.46 6.93 -8.81
CA ASN A 334 -4.65 8.15 -8.83
C ASN A 334 -3.21 7.95 -8.31
N ILE A 335 -2.64 6.75 -8.51
CA ILE A 335 -1.28 6.43 -8.09
C ILE A 335 -0.31 6.86 -9.18
N ARG A 336 0.53 7.84 -8.86
CA ARG A 336 1.61 8.33 -9.75
C ARG A 336 2.92 8.40 -9.00
N THR A 337 3.07 9.40 -8.16
CA THR A 337 4.28 9.68 -7.40
C THR A 337 3.98 9.62 -5.91
N LEU A 338 4.84 8.98 -5.14
CA LEU A 338 4.77 8.93 -3.69
C LEU A 338 6.12 9.40 -3.12
N HIS A 339 6.13 10.41 -2.26
CA HIS A 339 7.34 11.01 -1.66
C HIS A 339 8.41 11.39 -2.72
N GLY A 340 7.99 11.84 -3.90
CA GLY A 340 8.90 12.18 -5.00
C GLY A 340 9.40 11.00 -5.85
N TYR A 341 8.98 9.77 -5.51
CA TYR A 341 9.31 8.56 -6.26
C TYR A 341 8.20 8.20 -7.24
N ASP A 342 8.54 7.96 -8.52
CA ASP A 342 7.57 7.63 -9.56
C ASP A 342 7.17 6.14 -9.48
N VAL A 343 6.21 5.86 -8.59
CA VAL A 343 5.68 4.51 -8.35
C VAL A 343 5.07 3.94 -9.63
N ARG A 344 4.28 4.75 -10.35
CA ARG A 344 3.57 4.28 -11.55
C ARG A 344 4.50 3.79 -12.64
N GLU A 345 5.50 4.60 -13.00
CA GLU A 345 6.43 4.21 -14.05
C GLU A 345 7.26 3.00 -13.63
N GLN A 346 7.71 2.94 -12.37
CA GLN A 346 8.43 1.77 -11.88
C GLN A 346 7.58 0.50 -11.92
N VAL A 347 6.33 0.53 -11.47
CA VAL A 347 5.42 -0.63 -11.55
C VAL A 347 5.27 -1.10 -13.00
N VAL A 348 5.02 -0.20 -13.93
CA VAL A 348 4.84 -0.52 -15.35
C VAL A 348 6.10 -1.17 -15.95
N GLN A 349 7.28 -0.65 -15.61
CA GLN A 349 8.55 -1.23 -16.07
C GLN A 349 8.81 -2.60 -15.42
N LEU A 350 8.45 -2.77 -14.15
CA LEU A 350 8.57 -4.06 -13.47
C LEU A 350 7.65 -5.12 -14.09
N VAL A 351 6.43 -4.76 -14.44
CA VAL A 351 5.48 -5.63 -15.17
C VAL A 351 6.06 -6.03 -16.53
N ALA A 352 6.56 -5.07 -17.31
CA ALA A 352 7.14 -5.34 -18.64
C ALA A 352 8.40 -6.23 -18.61
N HIS A 353 9.04 -6.36 -17.45
CA HIS A 353 10.34 -7.05 -17.33
C HIS A 353 10.35 -8.18 -16.28
N HIS A 354 9.20 -8.56 -15.69
CA HIS A 354 9.19 -9.50 -14.54
C HIS A 354 9.81 -10.87 -14.86
N LEU A 355 9.78 -11.32 -16.12
CA LEU A 355 10.43 -12.56 -16.56
C LEU A 355 11.91 -12.38 -16.95
N THR A 356 12.43 -11.14 -17.00
CA THR A 356 13.82 -10.87 -17.40
C THR A 356 14.85 -11.64 -16.58
N PRO A 357 14.75 -11.79 -15.24
CA PRO A 357 15.69 -12.60 -14.47
C PRO A 357 15.80 -14.04 -14.98
N SER A 358 14.66 -14.68 -15.26
CA SER A 358 14.61 -16.04 -15.80
C SER A 358 15.15 -16.13 -17.23
N HIS A 359 14.84 -15.15 -18.08
CA HIS A 359 15.35 -15.09 -19.44
C HIS A 359 16.88 -14.88 -19.47
N TYR A 360 17.40 -14.00 -18.62
CA TYR A 360 18.84 -13.78 -18.52
C TYR A 360 19.57 -15.01 -18.01
N PHE A 361 19.02 -15.70 -17.02
CA PHE A 361 19.61 -16.92 -16.49
C PHE A 361 19.67 -18.06 -17.52
N LYS A 362 18.58 -18.25 -18.28
CA LYS A 362 18.56 -19.24 -19.38
C LYS A 362 19.64 -18.94 -20.44
N ASN A 363 19.97 -17.69 -20.67
CA ASN A 363 20.94 -17.24 -21.66
C ASN A 363 22.22 -16.70 -21.02
N ARG A 364 22.54 -17.10 -19.79
CA ARG A 364 23.60 -16.49 -18.97
C ARG A 364 24.98 -16.46 -19.62
N ASP A 365 25.29 -17.44 -20.47
CA ASP A 365 26.57 -17.51 -21.18
C ASP A 365 26.71 -16.40 -22.26
N ASN A 366 25.58 -15.84 -22.72
CA ASN A 366 25.53 -14.82 -23.77
C ASN A 366 25.08 -13.44 -23.27
N VAL A 367 24.62 -13.33 -22.01
CA VAL A 367 24.16 -12.06 -21.43
C VAL A 367 25.33 -11.30 -20.79
N GLY A 368 25.81 -10.27 -21.48
CA GLY A 368 26.89 -9.43 -20.97
C GLY A 368 26.42 -8.38 -19.95
N ASP A 369 27.40 -7.79 -19.24
CA ASP A 369 27.19 -6.76 -18.21
C ASP A 369 26.39 -5.54 -18.69
N GLY A 370 26.53 -5.19 -19.98
CA GLY A 370 25.80 -4.10 -20.60
C GLY A 370 24.29 -4.25 -20.54
N ALA A 371 23.78 -5.51 -20.58
CA ALA A 371 22.35 -5.77 -20.49
C ALA A 371 21.79 -5.36 -19.11
N PHE A 372 22.50 -5.70 -18.01
CA PHE A 372 22.11 -5.32 -16.64
C PHE A 372 22.19 -3.79 -16.44
N ARG A 373 23.26 -3.15 -16.95
CA ARG A 373 23.41 -1.69 -16.85
C ARG A 373 22.34 -0.94 -17.64
N ARG A 374 21.90 -1.45 -18.81
CA ARG A 374 20.80 -0.88 -19.59
C ARG A 374 19.45 -1.09 -18.89
N LEU A 375 19.24 -2.28 -18.29
CA LEU A 375 18.04 -2.55 -17.50
C LEU A 375 17.90 -1.55 -16.35
N ALA A 376 19.00 -1.25 -15.64
CA ALA A 376 19.03 -0.28 -14.55
C ALA A 376 18.71 1.17 -14.98
N ARG A 377 18.70 1.49 -16.28
CA ARG A 377 18.22 2.79 -16.80
C ARG A 377 16.69 2.88 -16.85
N ARG A 378 15.99 1.77 -16.86
CA ARG A 378 14.52 1.69 -17.00
C ARG A 378 13.83 1.49 -15.67
N LEU A 379 14.41 0.66 -14.82
CA LEU A 379 13.83 0.24 -13.54
C LEU A 379 14.94 0.00 -12.51
N GLU A 380 14.55 -0.21 -11.26
CA GLU A 380 15.46 -0.65 -10.19
C GLU A 380 15.59 -2.19 -10.19
N PRO A 381 16.75 -2.74 -10.56
CA PRO A 381 16.93 -4.19 -10.63
C PRO A 381 16.73 -4.95 -9.31
N ASP A 382 16.95 -4.30 -8.15
CA ASP A 382 16.63 -4.91 -6.85
C ASP A 382 15.12 -5.14 -6.69
N LEU A 383 14.29 -4.18 -7.14
CA LEU A 383 12.83 -4.35 -7.10
C LEU A 383 12.36 -5.42 -8.10
N LEU A 384 13.00 -5.49 -9.27
CA LEU A 384 12.71 -6.54 -10.25
C LEU A 384 13.01 -7.95 -9.70
N TYR A 385 14.14 -8.11 -9.01
CA TYR A 385 14.48 -9.34 -8.32
C TYR A 385 13.36 -9.77 -7.37
N ARG A 386 12.87 -8.85 -6.53
CA ARG A 386 11.82 -9.12 -5.55
C ARG A 386 10.49 -9.50 -6.21
N VAL A 387 10.10 -8.80 -7.28
CA VAL A 387 8.89 -9.13 -8.05
C VAL A 387 9.01 -10.51 -8.69
N SER A 388 10.11 -10.78 -9.41
CA SER A 388 10.32 -12.07 -10.06
C SER A 388 10.45 -13.24 -9.06
N ARG A 389 11.00 -12.97 -7.87
CA ARG A 389 11.09 -13.97 -6.81
C ARG A 389 9.74 -14.26 -6.18
N ALA A 390 8.93 -13.22 -5.95
CA ALA A 390 7.57 -13.37 -5.44
C ALA A 390 6.68 -14.14 -6.44
N ASP A 391 6.77 -13.87 -7.73
CA ASP A 391 6.12 -14.64 -8.79
C ASP A 391 6.55 -16.11 -8.74
N CYS A 392 7.84 -16.39 -8.74
CA CYS A 392 8.36 -17.76 -8.68
C CYS A 392 7.86 -18.52 -7.44
N LEU A 393 7.91 -17.90 -6.26
CA LEU A 393 7.47 -18.49 -4.98
C LEU A 393 5.94 -18.52 -4.82
N GLY A 394 5.20 -17.81 -5.66
CA GLY A 394 3.74 -17.85 -5.74
C GLY A 394 3.19 -19.13 -6.36
N ARG A 395 4.02 -19.95 -6.98
CA ARG A 395 3.63 -21.25 -7.54
C ARG A 395 3.59 -22.32 -6.45
N THR A 396 2.62 -23.22 -6.54
CA THR A 396 2.53 -24.38 -5.64
C THR A 396 3.30 -25.54 -6.22
N GLY A 397 4.56 -25.66 -5.92
CA GLY A 397 5.43 -26.72 -6.41
C GLY A 397 6.86 -26.50 -5.93
N ASP A 398 7.75 -27.38 -6.28
CA ASP A 398 9.18 -27.25 -5.96
C ASP A 398 9.88 -26.47 -7.08
N PHE A 399 9.64 -25.14 -7.12
CA PHE A 399 10.27 -24.26 -8.11
C PHE A 399 11.48 -23.55 -7.51
N SER A 400 12.61 -23.64 -8.23
CA SER A 400 13.88 -23.05 -7.80
C SER A 400 13.91 -21.55 -8.08
N THR A 401 14.39 -20.76 -7.11
CA THR A 401 14.70 -19.34 -7.27
C THR A 401 16.12 -19.07 -7.77
N GLU A 402 16.83 -20.09 -8.25
CA GLU A 402 18.22 -19.99 -8.70
C GLU A 402 18.42 -18.87 -9.75
N ALA A 403 17.48 -18.70 -10.66
CA ALA A 403 17.54 -17.65 -11.67
C ALA A 403 17.52 -16.24 -11.05
N GLN A 404 16.67 -16.04 -10.06
CA GLN A 404 16.54 -14.76 -9.34
C GLN A 404 17.78 -14.50 -8.48
N GLU A 405 18.31 -15.51 -7.78
CA GLU A 405 19.50 -15.38 -6.96
C GLU A 405 20.75 -15.09 -7.83
N TRP A 406 20.88 -15.76 -8.96
CA TRP A 406 21.93 -15.47 -9.93
C TRP A 406 21.81 -14.03 -10.45
N PHE A 407 20.59 -13.60 -10.81
CA PHE A 407 20.34 -12.25 -11.32
C PHE A 407 20.76 -11.18 -10.31
N ILE A 408 20.31 -11.28 -9.04
CA ILE A 408 20.66 -10.29 -8.03
C ILE A 408 22.14 -10.32 -7.67
N GLY A 409 22.81 -11.46 -7.74
CA GLY A 409 24.26 -11.59 -7.61
C GLY A 409 24.97 -10.73 -8.65
N ARG A 410 24.62 -10.86 -9.94
CA ARG A 410 25.18 -10.04 -11.04
C ARG A 410 24.89 -8.55 -10.88
N VAL A 411 23.66 -8.20 -10.44
CA VAL A 411 23.27 -6.81 -10.18
C VAL A 411 24.14 -6.18 -9.09
N ARG A 412 24.44 -6.94 -8.01
CA ARG A 412 25.31 -6.50 -6.91
C ARG A 412 26.77 -6.35 -7.35
N ASP A 413 27.31 -7.32 -8.07
CA ASP A 413 28.67 -7.28 -8.61
C ASP A 413 28.88 -6.02 -9.49
N LEU A 414 27.87 -5.64 -10.26
CA LEU A 414 27.89 -4.47 -11.13
C LEU A 414 27.49 -3.16 -10.42
N SER A 415 27.09 -3.21 -9.17
CA SER A 415 26.62 -2.06 -8.36
C SER A 415 25.48 -1.26 -9.02
N VAL A 416 24.52 -1.97 -9.61
CA VAL A 416 23.39 -1.36 -10.34
C VAL A 416 22.01 -1.67 -9.71
N GLN A 417 21.94 -1.93 -8.41
CA GLN A 417 20.72 -2.31 -7.70
C GLN A 417 19.58 -1.30 -7.87
N SER A 418 19.89 -0.01 -7.77
CA SER A 418 18.88 1.07 -7.75
C SER A 418 19.01 2.10 -8.87
N ARG A 419 20.12 2.09 -9.60
CA ARG A 419 20.40 3.07 -10.68
C ARG A 419 21.51 2.58 -11.61
N PRO A 420 21.51 3.06 -12.85
CA PRO A 420 22.63 2.80 -13.77
C PRO A 420 23.92 3.51 -13.32
N PRO A 421 25.09 3.09 -13.84
CA PRO A 421 26.33 3.82 -13.60
C PRO A 421 26.23 5.26 -14.11
N ALA A 422 26.78 6.22 -13.36
CA ALA A 422 26.79 7.60 -13.78
C ALA A 422 27.60 7.78 -15.07
N PRO A 423 27.17 8.64 -16.04
CA PRO A 423 27.92 8.92 -17.24
C PRO A 423 29.31 9.47 -16.91
N ILE A 424 30.35 8.85 -17.46
CA ILE A 424 31.75 9.30 -17.32
C ILE A 424 31.98 10.57 -18.15
N LEU A 425 31.47 10.62 -19.40
CA LEU A 425 31.54 11.79 -20.24
C LEU A 425 30.26 12.62 -20.15
N MET A 426 30.40 13.88 -19.77
CA MET A 426 29.32 14.85 -19.72
C MET A 426 29.52 15.94 -20.79
N GLY A 427 28.46 16.67 -21.14
CA GLY A 427 28.51 17.75 -22.12
C GLY A 427 29.58 18.80 -21.81
N ARG A 428 29.82 19.14 -20.54
CA ARG A 428 30.91 20.06 -20.15
C ARG A 428 32.29 19.61 -20.60
N HIS A 429 32.58 18.32 -20.59
CA HIS A 429 33.87 17.79 -21.04
C HIS A 429 34.06 17.95 -22.56
N LEU A 430 32.98 17.89 -23.35
CA LEU A 430 33.02 18.14 -24.78
C LEU A 430 33.20 19.63 -25.09
N LEU A 431 32.60 20.52 -24.31
CA LEU A 431 32.82 21.97 -24.39
C LEU A 431 34.29 22.32 -24.07
N GLU A 432 34.87 21.69 -23.02
CA GLU A 432 36.33 21.83 -22.71
C GLU A 432 37.24 21.34 -23.85
N MET A 433 36.75 20.37 -24.63
CA MET A 433 37.45 19.86 -25.82
C MET A 433 37.28 20.76 -27.08
N GLY A 434 36.53 21.87 -26.97
CA GLY A 434 36.33 22.84 -28.05
C GLY A 434 35.08 22.58 -28.91
N LEU A 435 34.22 21.62 -28.54
CA LEU A 435 32.97 21.37 -29.27
C LEU A 435 31.98 22.50 -29.00
N PRO A 436 31.40 23.17 -30.01
CA PRO A 436 30.42 24.22 -29.77
C PRO A 436 29.10 23.63 -29.20
N PRO A 437 28.34 24.46 -28.45
CA PRO A 437 27.00 24.03 -27.98
C PRO A 437 26.10 23.65 -29.16
N GLY A 438 25.49 22.47 -29.07
CA GLY A 438 24.61 21.98 -30.13
C GLY A 438 24.20 20.51 -30.01
N PRO A 439 23.40 19.99 -30.95
CA PRO A 439 22.89 18.62 -30.94
C PRO A 439 23.99 17.55 -30.94
N ALA A 440 25.20 17.86 -31.47
CA ALA A 440 26.34 16.95 -31.47
C ALA A 440 26.78 16.53 -30.07
N ILE A 441 26.72 17.43 -29.08
CA ILE A 441 27.02 17.11 -27.68
C ILE A 441 26.13 15.97 -27.19
N GLY A 442 24.82 16.06 -27.40
CA GLY A 442 23.87 15.03 -26.96
C GLY A 442 24.04 13.70 -27.71
N ARG A 443 24.43 13.73 -28.99
CA ARG A 443 24.70 12.53 -29.80
C ARG A 443 25.94 11.81 -29.27
N ILE A 444 27.04 12.54 -29.10
CA ILE A 444 28.32 11.97 -28.68
C ILE A 444 28.24 11.46 -27.23
N THR A 445 27.66 12.23 -26.30
CA THR A 445 27.50 11.77 -24.91
C THR A 445 26.67 10.49 -24.82
N ARG A 446 25.61 10.33 -25.61
CA ARG A 446 24.83 9.10 -25.70
C ARG A 446 25.65 7.94 -26.26
N ALA A 447 26.36 8.13 -27.35
CA ALA A 447 27.20 7.09 -27.95
C ALA A 447 28.27 6.60 -26.98
N ILE A 448 28.99 7.53 -26.33
CA ILE A 448 30.00 7.21 -25.32
C ILE A 448 29.38 6.48 -24.11
N TYR A 449 28.19 6.89 -23.69
CA TYR A 449 27.51 6.22 -22.57
C TYR A 449 27.11 4.77 -22.90
N GLU A 450 26.67 4.47 -24.13
CA GLU A 450 26.44 3.10 -24.57
C GLU A 450 27.72 2.25 -24.52
N LEU A 451 28.86 2.79 -24.97
CA LEU A 451 30.17 2.12 -24.86
C LEU A 451 30.59 1.90 -23.39
N GLN A 452 30.27 2.86 -22.51
CA GLN A 452 30.50 2.72 -21.07
C GLN A 452 29.63 1.59 -20.50
N LEU A 453 28.36 1.54 -20.87
CA LEU A 453 27.45 0.45 -20.42
C LEU A 453 27.97 -0.94 -20.83
N ASP A 454 28.57 -1.03 -22.03
CA ASP A 454 29.22 -2.27 -22.51
C ASP A 454 30.56 -2.57 -21.83
N GLY A 455 31.05 -1.65 -20.97
CA GLY A 455 32.35 -1.79 -20.30
C GLY A 455 33.56 -1.53 -21.18
N ARG A 456 33.34 -1.00 -22.40
CA ARG A 456 34.38 -0.65 -23.35
C ARG A 456 35.10 0.67 -23.01
N ILE A 457 34.44 1.54 -22.22
CA ILE A 457 34.94 2.77 -21.65
C ILE A 457 34.82 2.72 -20.13
N ARG A 458 35.95 2.93 -19.44
CA ARG A 458 36.05 2.79 -17.99
C ARG A 458 36.46 4.06 -17.24
N ASN A 459 37.03 5.02 -17.96
CA ASN A 459 37.51 6.29 -17.40
C ASN A 459 37.33 7.44 -18.37
N LEU A 460 37.53 8.68 -17.85
CA LEU A 460 37.33 9.91 -18.63
C LEU A 460 38.30 10.06 -19.79
N GLU A 461 39.52 9.55 -19.66
CA GLU A 461 40.53 9.65 -20.76
C GLU A 461 40.14 8.78 -21.94
N GLU A 462 39.72 7.54 -21.70
CA GLU A 462 39.15 6.66 -22.73
C GLU A 462 37.94 7.30 -23.40
N ALA A 463 37.05 7.87 -22.60
CA ALA A 463 35.86 8.55 -23.09
C ALA A 463 36.19 9.76 -23.97
N ARG A 464 37.17 10.59 -23.57
CA ARG A 464 37.64 11.74 -24.37
C ARG A 464 38.30 11.30 -25.66
N ARG A 465 39.09 10.24 -25.64
CA ARG A 465 39.75 9.70 -26.85
C ARG A 465 38.73 9.22 -27.86
N GLU A 466 37.76 8.45 -27.42
CA GLU A 466 36.69 7.93 -28.26
C GLU A 466 35.76 9.04 -28.77
N ALA A 467 35.50 10.06 -27.97
CA ALA A 467 34.74 11.23 -28.40
C ALA A 467 35.45 11.97 -29.54
N ARG A 468 36.79 12.14 -29.49
CA ARG A 468 37.57 12.72 -30.61
C ARG A 468 37.46 11.88 -31.87
N ARG A 469 37.51 10.55 -31.75
CA ARG A 469 37.37 9.65 -32.91
C ARG A 469 36.01 9.84 -33.59
N LEU A 470 34.93 9.87 -32.82
CA LEU A 470 33.56 10.09 -33.33
C LEU A 470 33.39 11.47 -33.98
N LEU A 471 34.03 12.51 -33.44
CA LEU A 471 34.02 13.85 -34.04
C LEU A 471 34.68 13.89 -35.41
N ASN A 472 35.89 13.28 -35.55
CA ASN A 472 36.61 13.23 -36.81
C ASN A 472 35.85 12.44 -37.89
N GLU A 473 35.15 11.36 -37.51
CA GLU A 473 34.30 10.57 -38.42
C GLU A 473 33.08 11.37 -38.93
N ASP A 474 32.48 12.19 -38.08
CA ASP A 474 31.40 13.10 -38.46
C ASP A 474 31.84 14.18 -39.45
N GLU A 475 33.03 14.75 -39.29
CA GLU A 475 33.60 15.75 -40.18
C GLU A 475 33.90 15.17 -41.57
N VAL A 476 34.38 13.94 -41.64
CA VAL A 476 34.66 13.23 -42.91
C VAL A 476 33.35 12.87 -43.65
N ASN A 477 32.27 12.56 -42.92
CA ASN A 477 30.98 12.23 -43.55
C ASN A 477 30.11 13.43 -43.94
N THR A 478 30.52 14.64 -43.55
CA THR A 478 29.83 15.91 -43.88
C THR A 478 30.59 16.73 -44.91
N SER A 479 31.80 16.31 -45.32
CA SER A 479 32.62 16.87 -46.40
C SER A 479 32.40 16.13 -47.71
#